data_ce8eed03d2a1c5c8152bc3a52b6df26f
#
_entry.id   ce8eed03d2a1c5c8152bc3a52b6df26f
#
_cell.length_a   1.000
_cell.length_b   1.000
_cell.length_c   1.000
_cell.angle_alpha   90.00
_cell.angle_beta   90.00
_cell.angle_gamma   90.00
#
_symmetry.space_group_name_H-M   'P 1'
#
loop_
_entity.id
_entity.type
_entity.pdbx_description
1 polymer ?
#
loop_
_entity_poly.entity_id
_entity_poly.type
_entity_poly.pdbx_seq_one_letter_code
_entity_poly.pdbx_strand_id
1 'polypeptide(L)'
;MWCDNCLLLFPLRVGAMVWAFFIMLYSVAGSIFLLKWGQFLYFVYPEWDIYGGIGMAVGLLCLITIFALGNRSYVWTRAVKFLWPFVIVISGVRAILMIVELQRGKDNIQWECDNGGVLWTDADSTSTDATDSGTLPAGFCSTGFANLYAAFIVALLVDLGFQVYMFFMVWRYQKRLEHYQNMKGPFGRAYY
;
A
#
# COMPACT_ATOMS: atom_id res chain seq x y z
N MET A 1 17.58 1.28 26.97
CA MET A 1 16.48 2.25 26.94
C MET A 1 15.49 1.83 25.85
N TRP A 2 14.29 1.44 26.22
CA TRP A 2 13.24 1.04 25.28
C TRP A 2 12.40 2.29 25.01
N CYS A 3 12.35 2.74 23.75
CA CYS A 3 11.42 3.82 23.38
C CYS A 3 9.99 3.28 23.49
N ASP A 4 9.29 3.65 24.54
CA ASP A 4 7.90 3.21 24.81
C ASP A 4 6.87 3.92 23.93
N ASN A 5 7.27 4.95 23.21
CA ASN A 5 6.39 5.78 22.40
C ASN A 5 6.69 5.65 20.91
N CYS A 6 5.64 5.52 20.11
CA CYS A 6 5.67 5.68 18.66
C CYS A 6 5.79 7.17 18.34
N LEU A 7 6.82 7.57 17.56
CA LEU A 7 7.08 8.99 17.22
C LEU A 7 7.11 9.93 18.45
N LEU A 8 7.41 9.42 19.67
CA LEU A 8 7.41 10.17 20.93
C LEU A 8 6.03 10.70 21.40
N LEU A 9 4.97 10.51 20.63
CA LEU A 9 3.65 11.11 20.88
C LEU A 9 2.60 10.12 21.42
N PHE A 10 2.61 8.85 20.94
CA PHE A 10 1.58 7.87 21.28
C PHE A 10 2.15 6.60 21.90
N PRO A 11 1.41 5.93 22.83
CA PRO A 11 1.79 4.60 23.29
C PRO A 11 1.90 3.66 22.10
N LEU A 12 2.95 2.82 22.07
CA LEU A 12 3.34 1.98 20.93
C LEU A 12 2.17 1.24 20.26
N ARG A 13 1.23 0.74 21.04
CA ARG A 13 0.07 -0.01 20.55
C ARG A 13 -0.90 0.87 19.76
N VAL A 14 -1.31 2.00 20.34
CA VAL A 14 -2.26 2.92 19.70
C VAL A 14 -1.61 3.53 18.46
N GLY A 15 -0.34 3.94 18.55
CA GLY A 15 0.41 4.48 17.44
C GLY A 15 0.52 3.50 16.26
N ALA A 16 0.77 2.20 16.54
CA ALA A 16 0.82 1.17 15.52
C ALA A 16 -0.55 0.94 14.85
N MET A 17 -1.66 0.96 15.60
CA MET A 17 -3.01 0.84 15.03
C MET A 17 -3.37 2.03 14.15
N VAL A 18 -3.08 3.26 14.60
CA VAL A 18 -3.32 4.48 13.81
C VAL A 18 -2.49 4.47 12.53
N TRP A 19 -1.21 4.07 12.63
CA TRP A 19 -0.34 3.97 11.47
C TRP A 19 -0.83 2.92 10.46
N ALA A 20 -1.22 1.74 10.93
CA ALA A 20 -1.81 0.71 10.09
C ALA A 20 -3.08 1.19 9.38
N PHE A 21 -3.91 2.00 10.04
CA PHE A 21 -5.09 2.60 9.46
C PHE A 21 -4.74 3.57 8.31
N PHE A 22 -3.73 4.42 8.49
CA PHE A 22 -3.26 5.31 7.42
C PHE A 22 -2.72 4.54 6.21
N ILE A 23 -1.91 3.48 6.44
CA ILE A 23 -1.41 2.63 5.35
C ILE A 23 -2.59 1.97 4.62
N MET A 24 -3.58 1.47 5.36
CA MET A 24 -4.77 0.86 4.78
C MET A 24 -5.49 1.83 3.83
N LEU A 25 -5.77 3.05 4.30
CA LEU A 25 -6.45 4.06 3.49
C LEU A 25 -5.63 4.40 2.24
N TYR A 26 -4.33 4.59 2.40
CA TYR A 26 -3.43 4.92 1.31
C TYR A 26 -3.36 3.80 0.25
N SER A 27 -3.17 2.54 0.70
CA SER A 27 -3.08 1.38 -0.19
C SER A 27 -4.40 1.09 -0.90
N VAL A 28 -5.53 1.22 -0.20
CA VAL A 28 -6.85 1.01 -0.81
C VAL A 28 -7.14 2.11 -1.83
N ALA A 29 -6.88 3.38 -1.52
CA ALA A 29 -7.07 4.50 -2.45
C ALA A 29 -6.20 4.32 -3.71
N GLY A 30 -4.92 3.97 -3.55
CA GLY A 30 -4.02 3.70 -4.67
C GLY A 30 -4.46 2.50 -5.50
N SER A 31 -5.01 1.45 -4.88
CA SER A 31 -5.54 0.28 -5.58
C SER A 31 -6.77 0.59 -6.39
N ILE A 32 -7.72 1.33 -5.83
CA ILE A 32 -8.93 1.78 -6.55
C ILE A 32 -8.52 2.67 -7.73
N PHE A 33 -7.55 3.56 -7.52
CA PHE A 33 -7.02 4.38 -8.59
C PHE A 33 -6.46 3.53 -9.74
N LEU A 34 -5.63 2.52 -9.44
CA LEU A 34 -5.06 1.64 -10.46
C LEU A 34 -6.12 0.79 -11.16
N LEU A 35 -7.08 0.23 -10.43
CA LEU A 35 -8.14 -0.58 -11.01
C LEU A 35 -9.07 0.24 -11.92
N LYS A 36 -9.30 1.52 -11.60
CA LYS A 36 -10.20 2.37 -12.38
C LYS A 36 -9.50 3.05 -13.55
N TRP A 37 -8.23 3.46 -13.39
CA TRP A 37 -7.50 4.26 -14.38
C TRP A 37 -6.20 3.63 -14.87
N GLY A 38 -5.88 2.40 -14.46
CA GLY A 38 -4.64 1.72 -14.84
C GLY A 38 -4.50 1.49 -16.34
N GLN A 39 -5.61 1.26 -17.03
CA GLN A 39 -5.64 1.11 -18.49
C GLN A 39 -5.09 2.34 -19.25
N PHE A 40 -5.27 3.55 -18.70
CA PHE A 40 -4.78 4.79 -19.32
C PHE A 40 -3.29 5.03 -19.08
N LEU A 41 -2.64 4.27 -18.20
CA LEU A 41 -1.21 4.36 -17.90
C LEU A 41 -0.35 3.43 -18.80
N TYR A 42 -0.95 2.89 -19.89
CA TYR A 42 -0.30 1.97 -20.83
C TYR A 42 0.28 0.69 -20.21
N PHE A 43 -0.26 0.27 -19.08
CA PHE A 43 0.05 -1.07 -18.55
C PHE A 43 -0.61 -2.13 -19.43
N VAL A 44 0.11 -3.23 -19.69
CA VAL A 44 -0.43 -4.36 -20.47
C VAL A 44 -1.45 -5.12 -19.62
N TYR A 45 -2.58 -5.53 -20.20
CA TYR A 45 -3.51 -6.43 -19.53
C TYR A 45 -2.82 -7.78 -19.22
N PRO A 46 -2.91 -8.32 -18.01
CA PRO A 46 -3.67 -7.94 -16.81
C PRO A 46 -2.83 -7.22 -15.71
N GLU A 47 -1.77 -6.50 -16.04
CA GLU A 47 -0.82 -5.97 -15.06
C GLU A 47 -1.44 -5.01 -14.05
N TRP A 48 -2.30 -4.07 -14.50
CA TRP A 48 -2.94 -3.11 -13.58
C TRP A 48 -3.85 -3.80 -12.55
N ASP A 49 -4.51 -4.91 -12.95
CA ASP A 49 -5.35 -5.70 -12.05
C ASP A 49 -4.50 -6.41 -10.98
N ILE A 50 -3.35 -6.94 -11.38
CA ILE A 50 -2.38 -7.57 -10.47
C ILE A 50 -1.84 -6.53 -9.48
N TYR A 51 -1.43 -5.36 -9.97
CA TYR A 51 -0.89 -4.31 -9.12
C TYR A 51 -1.96 -3.72 -8.18
N GLY A 52 -3.18 -3.54 -8.66
CA GLY A 52 -4.34 -3.17 -7.85
C GLY A 52 -4.65 -4.23 -6.79
N GLY A 53 -4.65 -5.50 -7.17
CA GLY A 53 -4.85 -6.64 -6.26
C GLY A 53 -3.81 -6.73 -5.15
N ILE A 54 -2.53 -6.51 -5.46
CA ILE A 54 -1.45 -6.47 -4.44
C ILE A 54 -1.72 -5.34 -3.43
N GLY A 55 -2.10 -4.15 -3.88
CA GLY A 55 -2.40 -3.05 -2.97
C GLY A 55 -3.63 -3.31 -2.09
N MET A 56 -4.67 -3.97 -2.62
CA MET A 56 -5.82 -4.44 -1.81
C MET A 56 -5.39 -5.48 -0.77
N ALA A 57 -4.48 -6.39 -1.12
CA ALA A 57 -3.92 -7.37 -0.18
C ALA A 57 -3.13 -6.70 0.96
N VAL A 58 -2.37 -5.63 0.66
CA VAL A 58 -1.71 -4.80 1.68
C VAL A 58 -2.75 -4.16 2.62
N GLY A 59 -3.83 -3.60 2.07
CA GLY A 59 -4.93 -3.04 2.85
C GLY A 59 -5.56 -4.06 3.79
N LEU A 60 -5.81 -5.28 3.30
CA LEU A 60 -6.33 -6.39 4.10
C LEU A 60 -5.36 -6.80 5.21
N LEU A 61 -4.05 -6.88 4.91
CA LEU A 61 -3.05 -7.18 5.93
C LEU A 61 -3.00 -6.11 7.02
N CYS A 62 -3.18 -4.83 6.67
CA CYS A 62 -3.28 -3.75 7.66
C CYS A 62 -4.49 -3.92 8.57
N LEU A 63 -5.65 -4.31 8.04
CA LEU A 63 -6.83 -4.65 8.85
C LEU A 63 -6.53 -5.80 9.82
N ILE A 64 -5.97 -6.91 9.33
CA ILE A 64 -5.57 -8.04 10.17
C ILE A 64 -4.59 -7.59 11.26
N THR A 65 -3.66 -6.69 10.93
CA THR A 65 -2.70 -6.13 11.87
C THR A 65 -3.39 -5.31 12.97
N ILE A 66 -4.37 -4.47 12.62
CA ILE A 66 -5.17 -3.70 13.59
C ILE A 66 -5.91 -4.64 14.55
N PHE A 67 -6.56 -5.69 14.04
CA PHE A 67 -7.23 -6.69 14.88
C PHE A 67 -6.26 -7.46 15.76
N ALA A 68 -5.10 -7.85 15.24
CA ALA A 68 -4.06 -8.56 16.01
C ALA A 68 -3.54 -7.72 17.19
N LEU A 69 -3.26 -6.44 16.95
CA LEU A 69 -2.84 -5.49 17.98
C LEU A 69 -3.98 -5.17 18.95
N GLY A 70 -5.22 -5.08 18.46
CA GLY A 70 -6.43 -4.86 19.23
C GLY A 70 -6.69 -5.97 20.25
N ASN A 71 -6.63 -7.21 19.83
CA ASN A 71 -6.92 -8.40 20.66
C ASN A 71 -5.75 -8.83 21.56
N ARG A 72 -4.60 -8.14 21.53
CA ARG A 72 -3.37 -8.52 22.28
C ARG A 72 -2.95 -9.98 22.07
N SER A 73 -3.32 -10.60 20.96
CA SER A 73 -3.03 -11.99 20.67
C SER A 73 -1.57 -12.14 20.24
N TYR A 74 -0.80 -12.91 21.01
CA TYR A 74 0.60 -13.21 20.70
C TYR A 74 0.74 -13.98 19.38
N VAL A 75 -0.16 -14.95 19.15
CA VAL A 75 -0.13 -15.81 17.94
C VAL A 75 -0.36 -14.99 16.69
N TRP A 76 -1.39 -14.14 16.69
CA TRP A 76 -1.70 -13.26 15.55
C TRP A 76 -0.61 -12.24 15.27
N THR A 77 -0.06 -11.63 16.32
CA THR A 77 1.05 -10.67 16.17
C THR A 77 2.30 -11.34 15.59
N ARG A 78 2.58 -12.59 16.00
CA ARG A 78 3.68 -13.38 15.44
C ARG A 78 3.46 -13.71 13.96
N ALA A 79 2.25 -14.14 13.57
CA ALA A 79 1.90 -14.42 12.19
C ALA A 79 2.06 -13.18 11.30
N VAL A 80 1.52 -12.04 11.74
CA VAL A 80 1.62 -10.76 11.04
C VAL A 80 3.09 -10.33 10.86
N LYS A 81 3.94 -10.49 11.87
CA LYS A 81 5.37 -10.19 11.77
C LYS A 81 6.06 -10.98 10.66
N PHE A 82 5.70 -12.26 10.48
CA PHE A 82 6.27 -13.07 9.40
C PHE A 82 5.72 -12.67 8.03
N LEU A 83 4.48 -12.23 7.95
CA LEU A 83 3.83 -11.85 6.69
C LEU A 83 4.39 -10.53 6.12
N TRP A 84 4.69 -9.55 6.99
CA TRP A 84 5.17 -8.23 6.57
C TRP A 84 6.40 -8.25 5.66
N PRO A 85 7.50 -9.00 5.95
CA PRO A 85 8.67 -9.03 5.07
C PRO A 85 8.33 -9.49 3.63
N PHE A 86 7.46 -10.51 3.50
CA PHE A 86 7.04 -10.99 2.18
C PHE A 86 6.27 -9.91 1.42
N VAL A 87 5.35 -9.23 2.08
CA VAL A 87 4.56 -8.17 1.47
C VAL A 87 5.44 -6.98 1.09
N ILE A 88 6.44 -6.61 1.89
CA ILE A 88 7.41 -5.55 1.57
C ILE A 88 8.20 -5.91 0.30
N VAL A 89 8.68 -7.16 0.18
CA VAL A 89 9.39 -7.63 -1.01
C VAL A 89 8.49 -7.57 -2.25
N ILE A 90 7.27 -8.08 -2.16
CA ILE A 90 6.29 -8.05 -3.26
C ILE A 90 5.96 -6.60 -3.65
N SER A 91 5.74 -5.71 -2.67
CA SER A 91 5.48 -4.30 -2.91
C SER A 91 6.68 -3.58 -3.54
N GLY A 92 7.90 -3.94 -3.14
CA GLY A 92 9.14 -3.41 -3.73
C GLY A 92 9.30 -3.82 -5.20
N VAL A 93 9.09 -5.11 -5.50
CA VAL A 93 9.11 -5.60 -6.89
C VAL A 93 8.03 -4.92 -7.73
N ARG A 94 6.80 -4.82 -7.21
CA ARG A 94 5.70 -4.07 -7.84
C ARG A 94 6.11 -2.64 -8.16
N ALA A 95 6.68 -1.92 -7.19
CA ALA A 95 7.08 -0.53 -7.36
C ALA A 95 8.12 -0.38 -8.48
N ILE A 96 9.12 -1.26 -8.54
CA ILE A 96 10.16 -1.25 -9.58
C ILE A 96 9.53 -1.49 -10.96
N LEU A 97 8.68 -2.52 -11.09
CA LEU A 97 8.02 -2.83 -12.36
C LEU A 97 7.14 -1.68 -12.85
N MET A 98 6.34 -1.09 -11.96
CA MET A 98 5.50 0.05 -12.29
C MET A 98 6.30 1.28 -12.75
N ILE A 99 7.45 1.56 -12.13
CA ILE A 99 8.33 2.66 -12.53
C ILE A 99 8.93 2.38 -13.91
N VAL A 100 9.37 1.15 -14.19
CA VAL A 100 9.95 0.78 -15.48
C VAL A 100 8.90 0.88 -16.60
N GLU A 101 7.70 0.35 -16.38
CA GLU A 101 6.62 0.40 -17.38
C GLU A 101 6.14 1.84 -17.62
N LEU A 102 6.01 2.63 -16.57
CA LEU A 102 5.64 4.05 -16.70
C LEU A 102 6.72 4.84 -17.45
N GLN A 103 8.02 4.50 -17.27
CA GLN A 103 9.09 5.12 -18.02
C GLN A 103 9.09 4.73 -19.50
N ARG A 104 8.74 3.48 -19.81
CA ARG A 104 8.57 3.01 -21.20
C ARG A 104 7.38 3.67 -21.88
N GLY A 105 6.27 3.83 -21.18
CA GLY A 105 5.05 4.47 -21.70
C GLY A 105 5.10 5.99 -21.79
N LYS A 106 6.16 6.64 -21.32
CA LYS A 106 6.29 8.08 -21.22
C LYS A 106 5.96 8.82 -22.51
N ASP A 107 6.59 8.42 -23.60
CA ASP A 107 6.49 9.11 -24.90
C ASP A 107 5.08 8.95 -25.48
N ASN A 108 4.45 7.80 -25.28
CA ASN A 108 3.08 7.53 -25.72
C ASN A 108 2.06 8.36 -24.93
N ILE A 109 2.21 8.43 -23.60
CA ILE A 109 1.32 9.22 -22.73
C ILE A 109 1.43 10.72 -23.06
N GLN A 110 2.66 11.20 -23.31
CA GLN A 110 2.87 12.60 -23.68
C GLN A 110 2.25 12.90 -25.04
N TRP A 111 2.41 12.01 -26.04
CA TRP A 111 1.79 12.14 -27.34
C TRP A 111 0.26 12.19 -27.26
N GLU A 112 -0.35 11.32 -26.43
CA GLU A 112 -1.79 11.30 -26.20
C GLU A 112 -2.30 12.61 -25.57
N CYS A 113 -1.58 13.14 -24.58
CA CYS A 113 -1.92 14.43 -24.00
C CYS A 113 -1.88 15.57 -25.03
N ASP A 114 -0.92 15.55 -25.95
CA ASP A 114 -0.75 16.57 -26.99
C ASP A 114 -1.79 16.43 -28.11
N ASN A 115 -2.30 15.22 -28.37
CA ASN A 115 -3.27 14.92 -29.44
C ASN A 115 -4.71 14.72 -28.95
N GLY A 116 -5.02 15.07 -27.71
CA GLY A 116 -6.38 15.07 -27.16
C GLY A 116 -6.98 13.73 -26.84
N GLY A 117 -6.17 12.69 -26.66
CA GLY A 117 -6.60 11.39 -26.14
C GLY A 117 -7.25 10.47 -27.19
N VAL A 118 -6.76 10.46 -28.41
CA VAL A 118 -7.36 9.72 -29.54
C VAL A 118 -7.31 8.20 -29.34
N LEU A 119 -6.19 7.64 -28.84
CA LEU A 119 -6.04 6.20 -28.60
C LEU A 119 -6.79 5.74 -27.35
N TRP A 120 -7.01 6.62 -26.37
CA TRP A 120 -7.80 6.30 -25.19
C TRP A 120 -9.28 6.12 -25.49
N THR A 121 -9.81 6.77 -26.53
CA THR A 121 -11.17 6.56 -27.01
C THR A 121 -11.37 5.19 -27.65
N ASP A 122 -10.33 4.60 -28.26
CA ASP A 122 -10.38 3.26 -28.86
C ASP A 122 -10.29 2.15 -27.80
N ALA A 123 -9.64 2.38 -26.68
CA ALA A 123 -9.57 1.45 -25.55
C ALA A 123 -10.93 1.28 -24.84
N ASP A 124 -11.78 2.31 -24.87
CA ASP A 124 -13.11 2.31 -24.24
C ASP A 124 -14.17 1.53 -25.05
N SER A 125 -13.92 1.30 -26.35
CA SER A 125 -14.87 0.61 -27.24
C SER A 125 -14.97 -0.92 -27.02
N THR A 126 -14.11 -1.49 -26.16
CA THR A 126 -14.10 -2.94 -25.84
C THR A 126 -14.86 -3.27 -24.55
N SER A 127 -15.27 -2.30 -23.76
CA SER A 127 -16.10 -2.50 -22.57
C SER A 127 -17.57 -2.28 -22.91
N THR A 128 -18.36 -3.35 -22.93
CA THR A 128 -19.79 -3.39 -23.27
C THR A 128 -20.72 -2.73 -22.22
N ASP A 129 -20.19 -2.03 -21.24
CA ASP A 129 -20.96 -1.32 -20.20
C ASP A 129 -20.80 0.20 -20.34
N ALA A 130 -21.65 0.75 -21.20
CA ALA A 130 -21.75 2.19 -21.57
C ALA A 130 -22.38 3.07 -20.48
N THR A 131 -21.93 3.00 -19.23
CA THR A 131 -22.49 3.89 -18.18
C THR A 131 -21.50 4.76 -17.44
N ASP A 132 -20.20 4.62 -17.69
CA ASP A 132 -19.23 5.55 -17.11
C ASP A 132 -18.03 5.68 -18.08
N SER A 133 -18.17 6.54 -19.10
CA SER A 133 -17.05 6.92 -19.97
C SER A 133 -15.98 7.60 -19.10
N GLY A 134 -15.06 6.77 -18.63
CA GLY A 134 -13.95 7.17 -17.77
C GLY A 134 -12.96 8.02 -18.54
N THR A 135 -13.31 9.26 -18.81
CA THR A 135 -12.34 10.26 -19.27
C THR A 135 -11.30 10.44 -18.17
N LEU A 136 -10.03 10.38 -18.54
CA LEU A 136 -8.94 10.73 -17.63
C LEU A 136 -9.25 12.08 -16.97
N PRO A 137 -9.05 12.23 -15.65
CA PRO A 137 -9.25 13.51 -15.01
C PRO A 137 -8.47 14.57 -15.75
N ALA A 138 -9.14 15.66 -16.19
CA ALA A 138 -8.56 16.72 -17.00
C ALA A 138 -7.27 17.34 -16.40
N GLY A 139 -7.02 17.13 -15.11
CA GLY A 139 -5.78 17.50 -14.43
C GLY A 139 -4.54 16.68 -14.80
N PHE A 140 -4.69 15.52 -15.44
CA PHE A 140 -3.54 14.66 -15.76
C PHE A 140 -2.63 15.27 -16.81
N CYS A 141 -3.21 15.77 -17.89
CA CYS A 141 -2.45 16.42 -18.96
C CYS A 141 -2.08 17.88 -18.62
N SER A 142 -2.91 18.60 -17.87
CA SER A 142 -2.65 19.99 -17.50
C SER A 142 -1.48 20.19 -16.53
N THR A 143 -1.20 19.18 -15.68
CA THR A 143 -0.10 19.24 -14.69
C THR A 143 1.27 18.93 -15.31
N GLY A 144 1.31 18.42 -16.54
CA GLY A 144 2.52 17.98 -17.22
C GLY A 144 3.00 16.60 -16.77
N PHE A 145 3.33 15.75 -17.74
CA PHE A 145 3.71 14.35 -17.49
C PHE A 145 4.92 14.22 -16.54
N ALA A 146 5.90 15.13 -16.64
CA ALA A 146 7.10 15.08 -15.81
C ALA A 146 6.78 15.21 -14.31
N ASN A 147 5.86 16.10 -13.95
CA ASN A 147 5.44 16.29 -12.56
C ASN A 147 4.62 15.10 -12.05
N LEU A 148 3.75 14.55 -12.90
CA LEU A 148 2.95 13.37 -12.58
C LEU A 148 3.83 12.14 -12.37
N TYR A 149 4.80 11.90 -13.25
CA TYR A 149 5.76 10.81 -13.13
C TYR A 149 6.56 10.90 -11.82
N ALA A 150 7.08 12.10 -11.50
CA ALA A 150 7.79 12.32 -10.24
C ALA A 150 6.89 12.09 -9.03
N ALA A 151 5.65 12.60 -9.05
CA ALA A 151 4.68 12.40 -7.98
C ALA A 151 4.34 10.92 -7.79
N PHE A 152 4.21 10.15 -8.87
CA PHE A 152 3.92 8.72 -8.81
C PHE A 152 5.09 7.92 -8.20
N ILE A 153 6.34 8.22 -8.59
CA ILE A 153 7.52 7.60 -7.97
C ILE A 153 7.58 7.91 -6.47
N VAL A 154 7.39 9.17 -6.09
CA VAL A 154 7.39 9.58 -4.69
C VAL A 154 6.29 8.86 -3.92
N ALA A 155 5.09 8.74 -4.48
CA ALA A 155 3.98 8.02 -3.86
C ALA A 155 4.32 6.54 -3.62
N LEU A 156 4.93 5.85 -4.58
CA LEU A 156 5.37 4.44 -4.43
C LEU A 156 6.46 4.29 -3.36
N LEU A 157 7.43 5.21 -3.31
CA LEU A 157 8.50 5.18 -2.30
C LEU A 157 7.95 5.47 -0.90
N VAL A 158 6.99 6.38 -0.78
CA VAL A 158 6.30 6.69 0.49
C VAL A 158 5.52 5.45 0.96
N ASP A 159 4.77 4.78 0.07
CA ASP A 159 4.05 3.54 0.39
C ASP A 159 5.01 2.47 0.94
N LEU A 160 6.13 2.24 0.25
CA LEU A 160 7.15 1.29 0.69
C LEU A 160 7.76 1.69 2.04
N GLY A 161 8.07 2.98 2.23
CA GLY A 161 8.58 3.51 3.51
C GLY A 161 7.61 3.29 4.66
N PHE A 162 6.31 3.50 4.44
CA PHE A 162 5.26 3.24 5.41
C PHE A 162 5.18 1.76 5.80
N GLN A 163 5.28 0.86 4.84
CA GLN A 163 5.25 -0.59 5.08
C GLN A 163 6.48 -1.04 5.90
N VAL A 164 7.67 -0.55 5.57
CA VAL A 164 8.90 -0.84 6.31
C VAL A 164 8.79 -0.33 7.75
N TYR A 165 8.30 0.90 7.95
CA TYR A 165 8.10 1.46 9.28
C TYR A 165 7.08 0.63 10.10
N MET A 166 5.99 0.19 9.46
CA MET A 166 4.99 -0.67 10.12
C MET A 166 5.59 -2.02 10.56
N PHE A 167 6.45 -2.62 9.75
CA PHE A 167 7.18 -3.84 10.13
C PHE A 167 8.00 -3.63 11.41
N PHE A 168 8.74 -2.52 11.52
CA PHE A 168 9.49 -2.19 12.73
C PHE A 168 8.59 -2.03 13.96
N MET A 169 7.41 -1.41 13.78
CA MET A 169 6.44 -1.24 14.86
C MET A 169 5.91 -2.58 15.37
N VAL A 170 5.51 -3.47 14.47
CA VAL A 170 5.02 -4.82 14.79
C VAL A 170 6.13 -5.64 15.45
N TRP A 171 7.35 -5.57 14.93
CA TRP A 171 8.50 -6.27 15.50
C TRP A 171 8.80 -5.81 16.93
N ARG A 172 8.83 -4.52 17.20
CA ARG A 172 9.01 -3.96 18.54
C ARG A 172 7.90 -4.37 19.50
N TYR A 173 6.65 -4.30 19.04
CA TYR A 173 5.50 -4.70 19.84
C TYR A 173 5.57 -6.18 20.23
N GLN A 174 5.95 -7.06 19.31
CA GLN A 174 6.14 -8.47 19.61
C GLN A 174 7.25 -8.71 20.64
N LYS A 175 8.39 -8.06 20.51
CA LYS A 175 9.48 -8.16 21.49
C LYS A 175 9.04 -7.74 22.90
N ARG A 176 8.20 -6.73 22.98
CA ARG A 176 7.59 -6.32 24.25
C ARG A 176 6.66 -7.39 24.81
N LEU A 177 5.83 -8.01 23.98
CA LEU A 177 4.96 -9.11 24.40
C LEU A 177 5.77 -10.33 24.87
N GLU A 178 6.84 -10.71 24.19
CA GLU A 178 7.74 -11.79 24.58
C GLU A 178 8.35 -11.51 25.97
N HIS A 179 8.80 -10.29 26.21
CA HIS A 179 9.35 -9.89 27.51
C HIS A 179 8.32 -10.00 28.65
N TYR A 180 7.08 -9.54 28.41
CA TYR A 180 6.00 -9.69 29.40
C TYR A 180 5.62 -11.15 29.66
N GLN A 181 5.65 -12.02 28.66
CA GLN A 181 5.39 -13.45 28.85
C GLN A 181 6.50 -14.13 29.66
N ASN A 182 7.75 -13.76 29.42
CA ASN A 182 8.89 -14.31 30.17
C ASN A 182 8.90 -13.86 31.62
N MET A 183 8.43 -12.64 31.92
CA MET A 183 8.29 -12.16 33.31
C MET A 183 7.14 -12.83 34.07
N LYS A 184 6.11 -13.31 33.35
CA LYS A 184 5.02 -14.12 33.94
C LYS A 184 5.42 -15.58 34.07
N GLY A 185 6.57 -15.92 34.62
CA GLY A 185 7.11 -17.27 34.80
C GLY A 185 6.09 -18.35 35.19
N PRO A 186 6.48 -19.62 35.39
CA PRO A 186 5.56 -20.75 35.57
C PRO A 186 4.57 -20.59 36.74
N PHE A 187 4.82 -19.69 37.66
CA PHE A 187 3.95 -19.37 38.79
C PHE A 187 2.88 -18.30 38.50
N GLY A 188 2.90 -17.62 37.34
CA GLY A 188 1.94 -16.57 37.00
C GLY A 188 0.60 -17.06 36.44
N ARG A 189 0.32 -18.38 36.45
CA ARG A 189 -0.96 -18.94 35.96
C ARG A 189 -2.10 -18.90 36.99
N ALA A 190 -1.89 -18.35 38.16
CA ALA A 190 -2.82 -18.52 39.29
C ALA A 190 -3.82 -17.38 39.52
N TYR A 191 -3.83 -16.32 38.74
CA TYR A 191 -4.84 -15.27 38.96
C TYR A 191 -5.24 -14.63 37.63
N TYR A 192 -6.20 -15.24 36.94
CA TYR A 192 -7.38 -14.60 36.30
C TYR A 192 -8.31 -15.68 35.77
#